data_3eaa3db479778b47a16f52f88d7a1346
#
_entry.id   3eaa3db479778b47a16f52f88d7a1346
#
_cell.length_a   1.000
_cell.length_b   1.000
_cell.length_c   1.000
_cell.angle_alpha   90.00
_cell.angle_beta   90.00
_cell.angle_gamma   90.00
#
_symmetry.space_group_name_H-M   'P 1'
#
loop_
_entity.id
_entity.type
_entity.pdbx_description
1 polymer ?
#
loop_
_entity_poly.entity_id
_entity_poly.type
_entity_poly.pdbx_seq_one_letter_code
_entity_poly.pdbx_strand_id
1 'polypeptide(L)'
;MRFITKITSTLIFSFGLVNAASYSVDNVHTNVGFSAKHMMITNVKGEFKTYDAQIDFDEATKSFKTFSANVNTASVDTGIEKRDEHLRSDDFFASEKFPKMTFVMKSYESDGNEGKMKGDLTIRGITKPVTLE
;
A
#
# COMPACT_ATOMS: atom_id res chain seq x y z
N MET A 1 28.53 -62.89 -20.50
CA MET A 1 28.28 -61.92 -19.44
C MET A 1 27.83 -60.62 -20.08
N ARG A 2 26.56 -60.25 -19.94
CA ARG A 2 26.03 -58.97 -20.43
C ARG A 2 25.93 -58.02 -19.23
N PHE A 3 26.75 -56.99 -19.22
CA PHE A 3 26.61 -55.92 -18.27
C PHE A 3 25.54 -54.92 -18.77
N ILE A 4 24.38 -54.88 -18.07
CA ILE A 4 23.36 -53.88 -18.33
C ILE A 4 23.65 -52.69 -17.43
N THR A 5 24.20 -51.65 -18.02
CA THR A 5 24.41 -50.37 -17.35
C THR A 5 23.06 -49.61 -17.32
N LYS A 6 22.42 -49.60 -16.13
CA LYS A 6 21.24 -48.71 -15.92
C LYS A 6 21.70 -47.29 -15.79
N ILE A 7 21.45 -46.48 -16.80
CA ILE A 7 21.60 -45.02 -16.73
C ILE A 7 20.42 -44.48 -15.97
N THR A 8 20.61 -44.12 -14.71
CA THR A 8 19.61 -43.40 -13.92
C THR A 8 19.69 -41.93 -14.29
N SER A 9 18.76 -41.49 -15.13
CA SER A 9 18.60 -40.07 -15.47
C SER A 9 18.00 -39.36 -14.26
N THR A 10 18.84 -38.66 -13.52
CA THR A 10 18.39 -37.78 -12.43
C THR A 10 17.89 -36.48 -13.06
N LEU A 11 16.59 -36.34 -13.13
CA LEU A 11 15.92 -35.11 -13.53
C LEU A 11 16.10 -34.10 -12.41
N ILE A 12 17.05 -33.18 -12.56
CA ILE A 12 17.20 -32.06 -11.64
C ILE A 12 16.11 -31.04 -12.00
N PHE A 13 15.03 -31.06 -11.23
CA PHE A 13 14.08 -29.94 -11.21
C PHE A 13 14.76 -28.79 -10.50
N SER A 14 15.31 -27.86 -11.26
CA SER A 14 15.67 -26.56 -10.73
C SER A 14 14.37 -25.79 -10.47
N PHE A 15 13.92 -25.77 -9.21
CA PHE A 15 12.95 -24.82 -8.73
C PHE A 15 13.60 -23.43 -8.86
N GLY A 16 13.28 -22.72 -9.91
CA GLY A 16 13.57 -21.31 -9.99
C GLY A 16 12.80 -20.61 -8.87
N LEU A 17 13.54 -20.10 -7.88
CA LEU A 17 12.98 -19.19 -6.88
C LEU A 17 12.47 -17.96 -7.63
N VAL A 18 11.15 -17.88 -7.83
CA VAL A 18 10.50 -16.66 -8.30
C VAL A 18 10.51 -15.70 -7.12
N ASN A 19 11.55 -14.88 -7.03
CA ASN A 19 11.60 -13.81 -6.04
C ASN A 19 10.71 -12.68 -6.51
N ALA A 20 9.61 -12.42 -5.79
CA ALA A 20 8.91 -11.16 -5.88
C ALA A 20 9.89 -10.03 -5.49
N ALA A 21 9.99 -8.98 -6.31
CA ALA A 21 10.85 -7.86 -5.99
C ALA A 21 10.20 -6.99 -4.91
N SER A 22 10.99 -6.66 -3.88
CA SER A 22 10.58 -5.72 -2.82
C SER A 22 10.87 -4.29 -3.26
N TYR A 23 9.87 -3.43 -3.15
CA TYR A 23 9.96 -2.01 -3.48
C TYR A 23 9.70 -1.17 -2.25
N SER A 24 10.40 -0.06 -2.15
CA SER A 24 10.12 1.00 -1.19
C SER A 24 9.55 2.22 -1.92
N VAL A 25 8.81 3.05 -1.19
CA VAL A 25 8.22 4.27 -1.74
C VAL A 25 9.29 5.35 -1.89
N ASP A 26 9.33 5.96 -3.05
CA ASP A 26 10.11 7.19 -3.29
C ASP A 26 9.22 8.41 -3.00
N ASN A 27 9.43 9.02 -1.84
CA ASN A 27 8.63 10.17 -1.38
C ASN A 27 8.79 11.42 -2.26
N VAL A 28 9.76 11.45 -3.17
CA VAL A 28 9.94 12.57 -4.11
C VAL A 28 8.96 12.46 -5.28
N HIS A 29 8.65 11.22 -5.71
CA HIS A 29 7.81 10.97 -6.89
C HIS A 29 6.45 10.34 -6.55
N THR A 30 6.12 10.24 -5.27
CA THR A 30 4.82 9.71 -4.80
C THR A 30 4.11 10.75 -3.96
N ASN A 31 2.79 10.59 -3.87
CA ASN A 31 1.93 11.46 -3.07
C ASN A 31 0.83 10.65 -2.41
N VAL A 32 0.57 10.92 -1.13
CA VAL A 32 -0.62 10.44 -0.42
C VAL A 32 -1.50 11.65 -0.13
N GLY A 33 -2.56 11.79 -0.90
CA GLY A 33 -3.46 12.92 -0.83
C GLY A 33 -4.92 12.53 -0.60
N PHE A 34 -5.70 13.53 -0.29
CA PHE A 34 -7.15 13.40 -0.16
C PHE A 34 -7.88 14.62 -0.68
N SER A 35 -9.15 14.42 -0.99
CA SER A 35 -10.08 15.50 -1.30
C SER A 35 -11.37 15.28 -0.51
N ALA A 36 -11.79 16.27 0.24
CA ALA A 36 -13.02 16.24 1.02
C ALA A 36 -13.94 17.40 0.63
N LYS A 37 -15.23 17.10 0.47
CA LYS A 37 -16.23 18.14 0.26
C LYS A 37 -16.54 18.85 1.57
N HIS A 38 -16.45 20.16 1.54
CA HIS A 38 -16.81 21.01 2.66
C HIS A 38 -18.03 21.87 2.27
N MET A 39 -19.09 21.81 3.06
CA MET A 39 -20.33 22.57 2.87
C MET A 39 -20.97 22.45 1.48
N MET A 40 -20.84 21.28 0.84
CA MET A 40 -21.40 20.96 -0.49
C MET A 40 -20.90 21.84 -1.66
N ILE A 41 -20.05 22.83 -1.41
CA ILE A 41 -19.63 23.82 -2.41
C ILE A 41 -18.14 23.81 -2.67
N THR A 42 -17.32 23.47 -1.67
CA THR A 42 -15.87 23.56 -1.75
C THR A 42 -15.20 22.22 -1.53
N ASN A 43 -14.26 21.86 -2.38
CA ASN A 43 -13.37 20.72 -2.16
C ASN A 43 -12.10 21.18 -1.43
N VAL A 44 -11.87 20.64 -0.25
CA VAL A 44 -10.61 20.79 0.46
C VAL A 44 -9.69 19.67 0.01
N LYS A 45 -8.54 20.03 -0.54
CA LYS A 45 -7.49 19.09 -0.88
C LYS A 45 -6.38 19.18 0.16
N GLY A 46 -5.79 18.03 0.47
CA GLY A 46 -4.65 17.95 1.36
C GLY A 46 -3.79 16.77 1.01
N GLU A 47 -2.62 16.74 1.59
CA GLU A 47 -1.66 15.66 1.46
C GLU A 47 -1.02 15.34 2.80
N PHE A 48 -0.42 14.15 2.91
CA PHE A 48 0.41 13.77 4.04
C PHE A 48 1.86 13.76 3.61
N LYS A 49 2.71 14.50 4.31
CA LYS A 49 4.11 14.67 3.95
C LYS A 49 5.00 13.49 4.38
N THR A 50 4.57 12.73 5.40
CA THR A 50 5.36 11.63 5.95
C THR A 50 4.56 10.33 5.88
N TYR A 51 5.06 9.39 5.12
CA TYR A 51 4.49 8.06 4.94
C TYR A 51 5.55 7.09 4.46
N ASP A 52 5.29 5.80 4.63
CA ASP A 52 6.08 4.71 4.06
C ASP A 52 5.17 3.59 3.58
N ALA A 53 5.67 2.76 2.69
CA ALA A 53 4.98 1.57 2.24
C ALA A 53 5.98 0.44 1.99
N GLN A 54 5.51 -0.79 2.20
CA GLN A 54 6.20 -2.02 1.83
C GLN A 54 5.42 -2.69 0.70
N ILE A 55 6.10 -2.96 -0.39
CA ILE A 55 5.50 -3.43 -1.63
C ILE A 55 6.30 -4.61 -2.14
N ASP A 56 5.64 -5.76 -2.32
CA ASP A 56 6.15 -6.88 -3.08
C ASP A 56 5.33 -7.04 -4.35
N PHE A 57 5.98 -6.90 -5.47
CA PHE A 57 5.38 -6.97 -6.79
C PHE A 57 6.03 -8.05 -7.64
N ASP A 58 5.22 -8.86 -8.28
CA ASP A 58 5.66 -9.90 -9.20
C ASP A 58 5.55 -9.41 -10.65
N GLU A 59 6.71 -9.14 -11.25
CA GLU A 59 6.80 -8.66 -12.63
C GLU A 59 6.28 -9.68 -13.67
N ALA A 60 6.42 -10.97 -13.38
CA ALA A 60 6.01 -12.03 -14.31
C ALA A 60 4.47 -12.14 -14.39
N THR A 61 3.80 -12.04 -13.25
CA THR A 61 2.33 -12.12 -13.17
C THR A 61 1.67 -10.74 -13.18
N LYS A 62 2.45 -9.64 -13.15
CA LYS A 62 1.96 -8.26 -13.01
C LYS A 62 1.01 -8.09 -11.84
N SER A 63 1.36 -8.67 -10.70
CA SER A 63 0.50 -8.74 -9.52
C SER A 63 1.22 -8.31 -8.26
N PHE A 64 0.53 -7.54 -7.43
CA PHE A 64 0.99 -7.26 -6.07
C PHE A 64 0.82 -8.51 -5.20
N LYS A 65 1.89 -8.92 -4.52
CA LYS A 65 1.88 -10.02 -3.55
C LYS A 65 1.58 -9.51 -2.16
N THR A 66 2.23 -8.42 -1.78
CA THR A 66 1.96 -7.70 -0.53
C THR A 66 1.97 -6.19 -0.79
N PHE A 67 1.12 -5.49 -0.10
CA PHE A 67 1.11 -4.03 -0.05
C PHE A 67 0.64 -3.60 1.33
N SER A 68 1.45 -2.83 2.01
CA SER A 68 1.08 -2.17 3.26
C SER A 68 1.64 -0.75 3.30
N ALA A 69 0.87 0.17 3.82
CA ALA A 69 1.27 1.56 3.94
C ALA A 69 1.00 2.09 5.36
N ASN A 70 1.90 2.94 5.83
CA ASN A 70 1.76 3.70 7.07
C ASN A 70 1.85 5.18 6.74
N VAL A 71 0.89 5.95 7.21
CA VAL A 71 0.83 7.39 6.99
C VAL A 71 0.84 8.08 8.35
N ASN A 72 1.75 9.03 8.52
CA ASN A 72 1.79 9.85 9.73
C ASN A 72 0.69 10.91 9.66
N THR A 73 -0.32 10.79 10.52
CA THR A 73 -1.48 11.69 10.52
C THR A 73 -1.13 13.13 10.90
N ALA A 74 -0.08 13.33 11.73
CA ALA A 74 0.39 14.68 12.07
C ALA A 74 1.03 15.42 10.88
N SER A 75 1.40 14.70 9.81
CA SER A 75 2.00 15.29 8.61
C SER A 75 0.99 15.85 7.61
N VAL A 76 -0.27 15.94 7.97
CA VAL A 76 -1.32 16.53 7.13
C VAL A 76 -0.99 17.98 6.78
N ASP A 77 -1.15 18.30 5.49
CA ASP A 77 -0.91 19.64 4.95
C ASP A 77 -2.00 19.98 3.93
N THR A 78 -2.79 20.97 4.24
CA THR A 78 -3.83 21.51 3.34
C THR A 78 -3.49 22.92 2.85
N GLY A 79 -2.29 23.40 3.17
CA GLY A 79 -1.82 24.76 2.82
C GLY A 79 -2.31 25.86 3.78
N ILE A 80 -3.07 25.52 4.82
CA ILE A 80 -3.55 26.47 5.84
C ILE A 80 -3.27 25.90 7.22
N GLU A 81 -2.29 26.45 7.93
CA GLU A 81 -1.81 25.91 9.21
C GLU A 81 -2.92 25.78 10.25
N LYS A 82 -3.78 26.77 10.40
CA LYS A 82 -4.89 26.73 11.36
C LYS A 82 -5.88 25.57 11.06
N ARG A 83 -6.08 25.25 9.79
CA ARG A 83 -6.88 24.09 9.38
C ARG A 83 -6.15 22.79 9.67
N ASP A 84 -4.85 22.74 9.43
CA ASP A 84 -4.04 21.56 9.67
C ASP A 84 -3.94 21.25 11.17
N GLU A 85 -3.82 22.24 12.03
CA GLU A 85 -3.93 22.08 13.48
C GLU A 85 -5.26 21.48 13.90
N HIS A 86 -6.36 21.95 13.32
CA HIS A 86 -7.70 21.42 13.61
C HIS A 86 -7.85 19.97 13.13
N LEU A 87 -7.31 19.64 11.96
CA LEU A 87 -7.30 18.27 11.44
C LEU A 87 -6.50 17.31 12.34
N ARG A 88 -5.44 17.77 12.98
CA ARG A 88 -4.65 16.97 13.92
C ARG A 88 -5.34 16.79 15.28
N SER A 89 -6.33 17.60 15.58
CA SER A 89 -7.03 17.59 16.87
C SER A 89 -7.97 16.39 17.03
N ASP A 90 -8.51 16.24 18.23
CA ASP A 90 -9.47 15.18 18.57
C ASP A 90 -10.77 15.24 17.76
N ASP A 91 -11.08 16.38 17.14
CA ASP A 91 -12.23 16.52 16.26
C ASP A 91 -12.08 15.75 14.94
N PHE A 92 -10.84 15.48 14.53
CA PHE A 92 -10.54 14.79 13.26
C PHE A 92 -9.60 13.60 13.47
N PHE A 93 -8.32 13.71 13.12
CA PHE A 93 -7.40 12.57 13.15
C PHE A 93 -6.95 12.17 14.55
N ALA A 94 -7.06 13.06 15.52
CA ALA A 94 -6.54 12.83 16.87
C ALA A 94 -5.11 12.30 16.86
N SER A 95 -4.21 13.02 16.19
CA SER A 95 -2.87 12.55 15.82
C SER A 95 -1.98 12.19 17.01
N GLU A 96 -2.20 12.80 18.18
CA GLU A 96 -1.48 12.45 19.42
C GLU A 96 -1.85 11.05 19.91
N LYS A 97 -3.12 10.66 19.77
CA LYS A 97 -3.63 9.35 20.20
C LYS A 97 -3.45 8.28 19.14
N PHE A 98 -3.61 8.69 17.87
CA PHE A 98 -3.56 7.82 16.70
C PHE A 98 -2.56 8.40 15.67
N PRO A 99 -1.26 8.26 15.91
CA PRO A 99 -0.23 8.89 15.09
C PRO A 99 -0.17 8.33 13.68
N LYS A 100 -0.70 7.15 13.44
CA LYS A 100 -0.65 6.47 12.13
C LYS A 100 -2.03 6.10 11.62
N MET A 101 -2.21 6.34 10.34
CA MET A 101 -3.22 5.73 9.50
C MET A 101 -2.56 4.61 8.70
N THR A 102 -3.19 3.44 8.58
CA THR A 102 -2.60 2.27 7.95
C THR A 102 -3.51 1.67 6.90
N PHE A 103 -2.90 1.13 5.85
CA PHE A 103 -3.58 0.31 4.85
C PHE A 103 -2.86 -1.02 4.71
N VAL A 104 -3.60 -2.13 4.71
CA VAL A 104 -3.07 -3.48 4.50
C VAL A 104 -3.88 -4.16 3.42
N MET A 105 -3.22 -4.52 2.32
CA MET A 105 -3.86 -5.25 1.23
C MET A 105 -4.33 -6.64 1.68
N LYS A 106 -5.51 -7.03 1.26
CA LYS A 106 -6.09 -8.38 1.43
C LYS A 106 -6.09 -9.15 0.13
N SER A 107 -6.39 -8.48 -0.99
CA SER A 107 -6.40 -9.10 -2.32
C SER A 107 -6.11 -8.08 -3.40
N TYR A 108 -5.62 -8.57 -4.51
CA TYR A 108 -5.36 -7.78 -5.71
C TYR A 108 -5.87 -8.53 -6.95
N GLU A 109 -6.60 -7.84 -7.78
CA GLU A 109 -7.08 -8.33 -9.08
C GLU A 109 -6.54 -7.40 -10.17
N SER A 110 -5.78 -7.97 -11.12
CA SER A 110 -5.28 -7.25 -12.28
C SER A 110 -6.26 -7.41 -13.45
N ASP A 111 -6.54 -6.32 -14.13
CA ASP A 111 -7.31 -6.29 -15.38
C ASP A 111 -6.51 -5.53 -16.44
N GLY A 112 -5.54 -6.22 -17.04
CA GLY A 112 -4.65 -5.62 -18.05
C GLY A 112 -3.74 -4.53 -17.49
N ASN A 113 -4.00 -3.27 -17.81
CA ASN A 113 -3.22 -2.12 -17.35
C ASN A 113 -3.76 -1.49 -16.06
N GLU A 114 -4.88 -1.97 -15.57
CA GLU A 114 -5.55 -1.48 -14.37
C GLU A 114 -5.63 -2.61 -13.34
N GLY A 115 -5.87 -2.26 -12.10
CA GLY A 115 -6.02 -3.24 -11.05
C GLY A 115 -6.86 -2.71 -9.90
N LYS A 116 -7.44 -3.65 -9.15
CA LYS A 116 -8.22 -3.37 -7.96
C LYS A 116 -7.56 -4.00 -6.76
N MET A 117 -7.22 -3.18 -5.80
CA MET A 117 -6.61 -3.60 -4.54
C MET A 117 -7.64 -3.45 -3.42
N LYS A 118 -8.06 -4.56 -2.85
CA LYS A 118 -8.93 -4.56 -1.66
C LYS A 118 -8.08 -4.69 -0.42
N GLY A 119 -8.37 -3.92 0.59
CA GLY A 119 -7.62 -3.96 1.84
C GLY A 119 -8.35 -3.29 2.98
N ASP A 120 -7.72 -3.34 4.15
CA ASP A 120 -8.21 -2.73 5.37
C ASP A 120 -7.54 -1.37 5.61
N LEU A 121 -8.33 -0.33 5.66
CA LEU A 121 -7.89 1.02 6.03
C LEU A 121 -8.25 1.28 7.50
N THR A 122 -7.25 1.61 8.30
CA THR A 122 -7.42 1.97 9.71
C THR A 122 -7.14 3.45 9.89
N ILE A 123 -8.14 4.17 10.33
CA ILE A 123 -8.07 5.60 10.68
C ILE A 123 -8.63 5.75 12.08
N ARG A 124 -7.90 6.44 12.97
CA ARG A 124 -8.33 6.72 14.34
C ARG A 124 -8.80 5.45 15.08
N GLY A 125 -8.04 4.35 14.93
CA GLY A 125 -8.34 3.07 15.55
C GLY A 125 -9.54 2.31 14.97
N ILE A 126 -10.18 2.83 13.91
CA ILE A 126 -11.34 2.21 13.25
C ILE A 126 -10.88 1.64 11.91
N THR A 127 -11.10 0.34 11.72
CA THR A 127 -10.73 -0.38 10.50
C THR A 127 -11.95 -0.64 9.64
N LYS A 128 -11.86 -0.29 8.36
CA LYS A 128 -12.90 -0.55 7.36
C LYS A 128 -12.28 -1.10 6.07
N PRO A 129 -12.97 -2.02 5.38
CA PRO A 129 -12.56 -2.47 4.06
C PRO A 129 -12.72 -1.35 3.02
N VAL A 130 -11.71 -1.16 2.18
CA VAL A 130 -11.73 -0.22 1.06
C VAL A 130 -11.16 -0.86 -0.19
N THR A 131 -11.48 -0.30 -1.35
CA THR A 131 -10.91 -0.71 -2.65
C THR A 131 -10.18 0.48 -3.25
N LEU A 132 -8.93 0.25 -3.64
CA LEU A 132 -8.10 1.19 -4.41
C LEU A 132 -8.11 0.77 -5.88
N GLU A 133 -8.17 1.73 -6.80
CA GLU A 133 -8.14 1.55 -8.26
C GLU A 133 -6.98 2.30 -8.88
#